data_adafea7b7ff481bb42389d8e171fe88f
#
_entry.id   adafea7b7ff481bb42389d8e171fe88f
#
_cell.length_a   1.000
_cell.length_b   1.000
_cell.length_c   1.000
_cell.angle_alpha   90.00
_cell.angle_beta   90.00
_cell.angle_gamma   90.00
#
_symmetry.space_group_name_H-M   'P 1'
#
loop_
_entity.id
_entity.type
_entity.pdbx_description
1 polymer ?
#
loop_
_entity_poly.entity_id
_entity_poly.type
_entity_poly.pdbx_seq_one_letter_code
_entity_poly.pdbx_strand_id
1 'polypeptide(L)'
;PRFIKNSKESWYKEPLHRLNFFERRFYKKTFDFAIAHIAPTWVFEHLKKFPGNNIKMDLKPIDLTLFSDNSEPHIKKKEKFTFFCPQRMGIPKGTDILWKALQFCKSDFQILQVDWRDTGTDEENSTSLRLRENLPSQVKLIPMIKRKDIPSYYHSSDAVIGNLRIGSFEYVELEAIMCKKPVISFTDKKIKISVDDKEIESPFIPDTNDPKDIAQVIDKLVVSDQFRQNIFKKEYDFVQNISDPKKAGEWWDSLFEKMIKENPSINRKSSRITIKLRMLSFLISNRLYFRKMKKITRGMHDM
;
A
#
# COMPACT_ATOMS: atom_id res chain seq x y z
N PRO A 1 -10.59 5.73 -3.84
CA PRO A 1 -11.47 4.63 -3.50
C PRO A 1 -11.89 4.76 -2.05
N ARG A 2 -13.17 5.00 -1.83
CA ARG A 2 -13.76 5.12 -0.50
C ARG A 2 -14.13 3.71 -0.05
N PHE A 3 -13.25 3.09 0.70
CA PHE A 3 -13.48 1.77 1.25
C PHE A 3 -13.98 1.87 2.68
N ILE A 4 -15.00 1.09 2.99
CA ILE A 4 -15.46 0.57 4.26
C ILE A 4 -16.46 1.39 5.05
N LYS A 5 -17.59 0.74 5.21
CA LYS A 5 -18.51 1.03 6.31
C LYS A 5 -18.65 -0.12 7.31
N ASN A 6 -17.90 -1.19 7.26
CA ASN A 6 -17.97 -2.22 8.31
C ASN A 6 -16.67 -3.00 8.41
N SER A 7 -16.04 -2.94 9.54
CA SER A 7 -14.76 -3.53 9.90
C SER A 7 -14.74 -5.07 10.01
N LYS A 8 -15.84 -5.75 9.76
CA LYS A 8 -15.94 -7.22 9.76
C LYS A 8 -15.96 -7.85 8.38
N GLU A 9 -16.03 -7.06 7.33
CA GLU A 9 -16.12 -7.57 5.97
C GLU A 9 -15.07 -6.89 5.11
N SER A 10 -14.36 -7.71 4.36
CA SER A 10 -13.22 -7.35 3.50
C SER A 10 -13.29 -5.93 2.94
N TRP A 11 -12.17 -5.25 2.99
CA TRP A 11 -11.85 -3.93 2.41
C TRP A 11 -12.37 -3.73 0.97
N TYR A 12 -12.79 -4.79 0.31
CA TYR A 12 -13.06 -4.90 -1.12
C TYR A 12 -14.51 -5.17 -1.47
N LYS A 13 -15.47 -4.97 -0.55
CA LYS A 13 -16.87 -5.00 -0.95
C LYS A 13 -17.18 -3.81 -1.85
N GLU A 14 -17.18 -4.11 -3.10
CA GLU A 14 -17.60 -3.38 -4.29
C GLU A 14 -17.69 -1.84 -4.17
N PRO A 15 -16.64 -1.11 -4.60
CA PRO A 15 -16.68 0.35 -4.67
C PRO A 15 -17.82 0.86 -5.57
N LEU A 16 -18.33 0.02 -6.47
CA LEU A 16 -19.38 0.38 -7.44
C LEU A 16 -20.73 0.71 -6.79
N HIS A 17 -21.05 0.23 -5.59
CA HIS A 17 -22.31 0.58 -4.91
C HIS A 17 -22.44 2.04 -4.50
N ARG A 18 -21.32 2.73 -4.35
CA ARG A 18 -21.27 4.12 -3.89
C ARG A 18 -21.17 5.13 -5.04
N LEU A 19 -20.99 4.63 -6.25
CA LEU A 19 -20.96 5.46 -7.43
C LEU A 19 -22.38 5.83 -7.84
N ASN A 20 -22.58 7.06 -8.27
CA ASN A 20 -23.83 7.45 -8.89
C ASN A 20 -24.01 6.74 -10.24
N PHE A 21 -25.21 6.83 -10.82
CA PHE A 21 -25.56 6.15 -12.08
C PHE A 21 -24.58 6.47 -13.22
N PHE A 22 -24.16 7.74 -13.36
CA PHE A 22 -23.24 8.18 -14.43
C PHE A 22 -21.84 7.66 -14.20
N GLU A 23 -21.36 7.66 -12.96
CA GLU A 23 -20.05 7.10 -12.58
C GLU A 23 -20.01 5.60 -12.84
N ARG A 24 -21.06 4.85 -12.44
CA ARG A 24 -21.15 3.40 -12.72
C ARG A 24 -21.09 3.11 -14.20
N ARG A 25 -21.88 3.85 -15.00
CA ARG A 25 -21.92 3.69 -16.45
C ARG A 25 -20.57 4.04 -17.10
N PHE A 26 -19.88 5.05 -16.59
CA PHE A 26 -18.55 5.44 -17.06
C PHE A 26 -17.53 4.33 -16.77
N TYR A 27 -17.42 3.87 -15.53
CA TYR A 27 -16.49 2.82 -15.16
C TYR A 27 -16.79 1.51 -15.88
N LYS A 28 -18.04 1.09 -15.96
CA LYS A 28 -18.42 -0.09 -16.73
C LYS A 28 -17.96 0.01 -18.18
N LYS A 29 -18.21 1.13 -18.85
CA LYS A 29 -17.74 1.32 -20.22
C LYS A 29 -16.22 1.36 -20.34
N THR A 30 -15.52 1.92 -19.38
CA THR A 30 -14.05 1.93 -19.36
C THR A 30 -13.52 0.49 -19.33
N PHE A 31 -14.09 -0.35 -18.47
CA PHE A 31 -13.75 -1.77 -18.42
C PHE A 31 -14.10 -2.51 -19.72
N ASP A 32 -15.29 -2.24 -20.29
CA ASP A 32 -15.72 -2.87 -21.55
C ASP A 32 -14.82 -2.49 -22.75
N PHE A 33 -14.11 -1.36 -22.68
CA PHE A 33 -13.20 -0.89 -23.73
C PHE A 33 -11.72 -1.22 -23.49
N ALA A 34 -11.36 -1.70 -22.32
CA ALA A 34 -9.99 -2.09 -22.03
C ALA A 34 -9.63 -3.36 -22.79
N ILE A 35 -8.42 -3.40 -23.34
CA ILE A 35 -7.87 -4.60 -24.00
C ILE A 35 -7.49 -5.64 -22.94
N ALA A 36 -6.96 -5.16 -21.81
CA ALA A 36 -6.60 -5.97 -20.67
C ALA A 36 -6.86 -5.20 -19.37
N HIS A 37 -7.10 -5.94 -18.31
CA HIS A 37 -7.18 -5.45 -16.95
C HIS A 37 -6.02 -6.05 -16.16
N ILE A 38 -5.17 -5.20 -15.62
CA ILE A 38 -3.99 -5.62 -14.88
C ILE A 38 -4.17 -5.28 -13.42
N ALA A 39 -3.96 -6.25 -12.55
CA ALA A 39 -4.04 -6.03 -11.11
C ALA A 39 -3.09 -6.97 -10.34
N PRO A 40 -2.61 -6.52 -9.17
CA PRO A 40 -1.92 -7.40 -8.25
C PRO A 40 -2.86 -8.49 -7.71
N THR A 41 -2.28 -9.60 -7.30
CA THR A 41 -3.04 -10.80 -6.89
C THR A 41 -4.11 -10.51 -5.85
N TRP A 42 -3.84 -9.65 -4.88
CA TRP A 42 -4.78 -9.34 -3.80
C TRP A 42 -6.08 -8.63 -4.23
N VAL A 43 -6.14 -8.02 -5.43
CA VAL A 43 -7.37 -7.47 -6.03
C VAL A 43 -7.85 -8.25 -7.25
N PHE A 44 -7.07 -9.23 -7.72
CA PHE A 44 -7.33 -9.92 -8.97
C PHE A 44 -8.67 -10.66 -8.98
N GLU A 45 -9.08 -11.24 -7.86
CA GLU A 45 -10.38 -11.92 -7.75
C GLU A 45 -11.57 -10.99 -7.99
N HIS A 46 -11.42 -9.70 -7.65
CA HIS A 46 -12.44 -8.69 -7.96
C HIS A 46 -12.44 -8.34 -9.45
N LEU A 47 -11.27 -8.38 -10.07
CA LEU A 47 -11.10 -8.06 -11.48
C LEU A 47 -11.74 -9.12 -12.39
N LYS A 48 -11.71 -10.40 -12.00
CA LYS A 48 -12.36 -11.50 -12.72
C LYS A 48 -13.86 -11.30 -12.99
N LYS A 49 -14.52 -10.43 -12.23
CA LYS A 49 -15.94 -10.08 -12.44
C LYS A 49 -16.18 -9.21 -13.67
N PHE A 50 -15.14 -8.61 -14.22
CA PHE A 50 -15.23 -7.78 -15.41
C PHE A 50 -14.88 -8.58 -16.65
N PRO A 51 -15.60 -8.36 -17.79
CA PRO A 51 -15.27 -9.01 -19.04
C PRO A 51 -13.93 -8.51 -19.56
N GLY A 52 -13.18 -9.40 -20.22
CA GLY A 52 -11.92 -9.05 -20.86
C GLY A 52 -10.75 -9.91 -20.39
N ASN A 53 -9.57 -9.55 -20.86
CA ASN A 53 -8.34 -10.23 -20.51
C ASN A 53 -7.83 -9.73 -19.14
N ASN A 54 -7.95 -10.55 -18.13
CA ASN A 54 -7.53 -10.22 -16.77
C ASN A 54 -6.15 -10.81 -16.49
N ILE A 55 -5.18 -9.97 -16.16
CA ILE A 55 -3.77 -10.32 -16.02
C ILE A 55 -3.32 -10.00 -14.58
N LYS A 56 -2.68 -10.96 -13.92
CA LYS A 56 -1.99 -10.76 -12.65
C LYS A 56 -0.64 -10.08 -12.88
N MET A 57 -0.30 -9.11 -12.02
CA MET A 57 1.01 -8.49 -12.01
C MET A 57 1.37 -8.08 -10.59
N ASP A 58 2.35 -8.74 -10.03
CA ASP A 58 2.81 -8.49 -8.65
C ASP A 58 4.22 -7.86 -8.59
N LEU A 59 4.84 -7.57 -9.74
CA LEU A 59 6.10 -6.83 -9.78
C LEU A 59 5.87 -5.39 -9.30
N LYS A 60 6.70 -4.95 -8.35
CA LYS A 60 6.65 -3.61 -7.77
C LYS A 60 8.04 -2.97 -7.84
N PRO A 61 8.42 -2.38 -8.98
CA PRO A 61 9.75 -1.80 -9.15
C PRO A 61 10.00 -0.67 -8.16
N ILE A 62 11.20 -0.62 -7.61
CA ILE A 62 11.66 0.38 -6.67
C ILE A 62 12.78 1.19 -7.30
N ASP A 63 12.86 2.46 -6.94
CA ASP A 63 14.01 3.31 -7.26
C ASP A 63 15.23 2.88 -6.43
N LEU A 64 16.06 2.00 -7.01
CA LEU A 64 17.27 1.47 -6.37
C LEU A 64 18.37 2.53 -6.24
N THR A 65 18.27 3.67 -6.92
CA THR A 65 19.23 4.77 -6.75
C THR A 65 18.91 5.57 -5.49
N LEU A 66 17.65 5.65 -5.11
CA LEU A 66 17.18 6.32 -3.91
C LEU A 66 17.21 5.40 -2.69
N PHE A 67 16.70 4.17 -2.84
CA PHE A 67 16.62 3.18 -1.76
C PHE A 67 17.74 2.18 -1.87
N SER A 68 18.87 2.51 -1.27
CA SER A 68 20.09 1.70 -1.24
C SER A 68 20.77 1.81 0.13
N ASP A 69 21.86 1.10 0.30
CA ASP A 69 22.65 1.11 1.54
C ASP A 69 23.56 2.36 1.69
N ASN A 70 23.44 3.34 0.79
CA ASN A 70 24.39 4.44 0.69
C ASN A 70 23.97 5.73 1.41
N SER A 71 22.79 5.76 2.03
CA SER A 71 22.31 6.98 2.70
C SER A 71 22.82 7.07 4.15
N GLU A 72 23.32 8.24 4.53
CA GLU A 72 23.71 8.51 5.91
C GLU A 72 22.49 8.49 6.84
N PRO A 73 22.60 7.88 8.03
CA PRO A 73 21.53 7.89 9.02
C PRO A 73 21.18 9.30 9.49
N HIS A 74 19.89 9.64 9.53
CA HIS A 74 19.40 10.90 10.07
C HIS A 74 19.70 11.03 11.59
N ILE A 75 19.60 9.91 12.32
CA ILE A 75 19.93 9.80 13.74
C ILE A 75 21.19 8.93 13.86
N LYS A 76 22.32 9.53 14.20
CA LYS A 76 23.62 8.83 14.27
C LYS A 76 23.80 7.98 15.53
N LYS A 77 23.18 8.36 16.66
CA LYS A 77 23.24 7.64 17.94
C LYS A 77 21.85 7.35 18.44
N LYS A 78 21.56 6.07 18.64
CA LYS A 78 20.29 5.59 19.20
C LYS A 78 20.49 5.14 20.65
N GLU A 79 19.57 5.50 21.51
CA GLU A 79 19.55 5.07 22.92
C GLU A 79 18.83 3.74 23.10
N LYS A 80 17.85 3.45 22.22
CA LYS A 80 16.99 2.28 22.26
C LYS A 80 16.84 1.65 20.89
N PHE A 81 16.41 0.39 20.87
CA PHE A 81 15.95 -0.24 19.64
C PHE A 81 14.84 0.60 19.01
N THR A 82 14.98 0.95 17.75
CA THR A 82 14.14 1.93 17.10
C THR A 82 13.43 1.33 15.91
N PHE A 83 12.10 1.29 15.96
CA PHE A 83 11.29 1.04 14.79
C PHE A 83 10.97 2.34 14.05
N PHE A 84 10.92 2.28 12.73
CA PHE A 84 10.41 3.36 11.90
C PHE A 84 9.07 2.98 11.29
N CYS A 85 8.06 3.85 11.39
CA CYS A 85 6.74 3.67 10.82
C CYS A 85 6.41 4.87 9.90
N PRO A 86 6.74 4.80 8.60
CA PRO A 86 6.53 5.90 7.65
C PRO A 86 5.09 6.03 7.17
N GLN A 87 4.21 5.12 7.55
CA GLN A 87 2.85 5.05 7.04
C GLN A 87 1.93 6.10 7.68
N ARG A 88 0.84 6.41 6.97
CA ARG A 88 -0.25 7.24 7.53
C ARG A 88 -0.85 6.56 8.75
N MET A 89 -1.09 7.36 9.79
CA MET A 89 -1.89 6.90 10.93
C MET A 89 -3.35 6.76 10.52
N GLY A 90 -3.93 5.60 10.77
CA GLY A 90 -5.32 5.34 10.49
C GLY A 90 -5.65 3.85 10.41
N ILE A 91 -6.94 3.57 10.39
CA ILE A 91 -7.47 2.21 10.25
C ILE A 91 -6.91 1.49 9.01
N PRO A 92 -6.81 2.15 7.83
CA PRO A 92 -6.30 1.51 6.62
C PRO A 92 -4.89 0.92 6.74
N LYS A 93 -4.08 1.42 7.63
CA LYS A 93 -2.71 0.96 7.83
C LYS A 93 -2.55 0.08 9.08
N GLY A 94 -3.63 -0.11 9.85
CA GLY A 94 -3.62 -0.93 11.06
C GLY A 94 -2.96 -0.24 12.26
N THR A 95 -2.94 1.10 12.30
CA THR A 95 -2.39 1.83 13.45
C THR A 95 -3.13 1.49 14.74
N ASP A 96 -4.43 1.29 14.68
CA ASP A 96 -5.25 0.85 15.82
C ASP A 96 -4.89 -0.56 16.29
N ILE A 97 -4.47 -1.43 15.38
CA ILE A 97 -3.97 -2.76 15.69
C ILE A 97 -2.60 -2.65 16.36
N LEU A 98 -1.72 -1.82 15.81
CA LEU A 98 -0.40 -1.56 16.40
C LEU A 98 -0.51 -1.03 17.82
N TRP A 99 -1.34 0.02 18.05
CA TRP A 99 -1.53 0.59 19.41
C TRP A 99 -2.03 -0.44 20.42
N LYS A 100 -2.88 -1.38 19.99
CA LYS A 100 -3.29 -2.51 20.81
C LYS A 100 -2.14 -3.49 21.06
N ALA A 101 -1.34 -3.80 20.04
CA ALA A 101 -0.21 -4.70 20.16
C ALA A 101 0.84 -4.19 21.17
N LEU A 102 1.11 -2.87 21.16
CA LEU A 102 2.07 -2.26 22.07
C LEU A 102 1.74 -2.45 23.55
N GLN A 103 0.47 -2.70 23.90
CA GLN A 103 0.05 -3.01 25.28
C GLN A 103 0.52 -4.39 25.74
N PHE A 104 0.86 -5.28 24.82
CA PHE A 104 1.33 -6.64 25.11
C PHE A 104 2.84 -6.80 24.98
N CYS A 105 3.56 -5.80 24.44
CA CYS A 105 5.01 -5.82 24.31
C CYS A 105 5.69 -5.75 25.68
N LYS A 106 6.78 -6.51 25.83
CA LYS A 106 7.57 -6.63 27.06
C LYS A 106 8.95 -5.96 26.95
N SER A 107 9.43 -5.78 25.72
CA SER A 107 10.77 -5.22 25.45
C SER A 107 10.75 -3.70 25.52
N ASP A 108 11.93 -3.10 25.74
CA ASP A 108 12.14 -1.66 25.70
C ASP A 108 12.58 -1.23 24.30
N PHE A 109 11.80 -0.37 23.67
CA PHE A 109 12.03 0.17 22.32
C PHE A 109 11.29 1.48 22.11
N GLN A 110 11.55 2.12 20.99
CA GLN A 110 10.77 3.27 20.52
C GLN A 110 10.31 3.09 19.08
N ILE A 111 9.24 3.78 18.72
CA ILE A 111 8.71 3.86 17.35
C ILE A 111 8.76 5.31 16.89
N LEU A 112 9.43 5.58 15.79
CA LEU A 112 9.37 6.86 15.08
C LEU A 112 8.20 6.79 14.09
N GLN A 113 7.07 7.39 14.44
CA GLN A 113 5.88 7.45 13.62
C GLN A 113 5.80 8.78 12.89
N VAL A 114 5.71 8.75 11.56
CA VAL A 114 5.46 9.98 10.80
C VAL A 114 4.08 10.54 11.13
N ASP A 115 4.01 11.82 11.49
CA ASP A 115 2.73 12.52 11.76
C ASP A 115 1.97 12.80 10.46
N TRP A 116 1.60 11.73 9.80
CA TRP A 116 0.81 11.73 8.58
C TRP A 116 -0.54 11.09 8.85
N ARG A 117 -1.59 11.90 8.91
CA ARG A 117 -2.95 11.46 9.22
C ARG A 117 -3.71 11.05 7.97
N ASP A 118 -4.60 10.08 8.14
CA ASP A 118 -5.58 9.77 7.11
C ASP A 118 -6.75 10.76 7.19
N THR A 119 -6.99 11.47 6.10
CA THR A 119 -8.02 12.52 5.98
C THR A 119 -9.06 12.20 4.91
N GLY A 120 -9.18 10.92 4.53
CA GLY A 120 -10.00 10.51 3.39
C GLY A 120 -11.50 10.70 3.58
N THR A 121 -12.03 10.36 4.77
CA THR A 121 -13.43 10.55 5.18
C THR A 121 -13.48 11.19 6.56
N ASP A 122 -14.63 11.74 6.96
CA ASP A 122 -14.80 12.30 8.30
C ASP A 122 -14.55 11.25 9.40
N GLU A 123 -14.98 9.99 9.16
CA GLU A 123 -14.73 8.88 10.08
C GLU A 123 -13.23 8.50 10.13
N GLU A 124 -12.56 8.43 8.99
CA GLU A 124 -11.11 8.17 8.91
C GLU A 124 -10.32 9.28 9.57
N ASN A 125 -10.68 10.53 9.33
CA ASN A 125 -10.05 11.69 9.97
C ASN A 125 -10.25 11.68 11.47
N SER A 126 -11.48 11.49 11.96
CA SER A 126 -11.78 11.45 13.40
C SER A 126 -11.08 10.29 14.11
N THR A 127 -10.93 9.15 13.44
CA THR A 127 -10.18 8.00 13.98
C THR A 127 -8.68 8.29 14.03
N SER A 128 -8.12 8.89 12.99
CA SER A 128 -6.70 9.28 12.95
C SER A 128 -6.37 10.32 14.01
N LEU A 129 -7.28 11.26 14.28
CA LEU A 129 -7.13 12.22 15.37
C LEU A 129 -7.11 11.53 16.74
N ARG A 130 -8.06 10.62 17.00
CA ARG A 130 -8.09 9.85 18.27
C ARG A 130 -6.84 9.01 18.48
N LEU A 131 -6.32 8.40 17.43
CA LEU A 131 -5.07 7.63 17.51
C LEU A 131 -3.87 8.53 17.83
N ARG A 132 -3.86 9.76 17.31
CA ARG A 132 -2.83 10.76 17.60
C ARG A 132 -2.92 11.31 19.01
N GLU A 133 -4.12 11.51 19.53
CA GLU A 133 -4.36 11.99 20.91
C GLU A 133 -4.03 10.94 21.97
N ASN A 134 -4.13 9.65 21.61
CA ASN A 134 -3.89 8.52 22.51
C ASN A 134 -2.63 7.74 22.08
N LEU A 135 -1.49 8.41 22.01
CA LEU A 135 -0.22 7.80 21.65
C LEU A 135 0.28 6.89 22.78
N PRO A 136 0.66 5.63 22.46
CA PRO A 136 1.42 4.82 23.40
C PRO A 136 2.77 5.46 23.76
N SER A 137 3.26 5.20 24.95
CA SER A 137 4.52 5.77 25.46
C SER A 137 5.76 5.42 24.60
N GLN A 138 5.70 4.31 23.88
CA GLN A 138 6.75 3.87 22.97
C GLN A 138 6.79 4.71 21.67
N VAL A 139 5.74 5.47 21.36
CA VAL A 139 5.59 6.15 20.07
C VAL A 139 6.02 7.62 20.18
N LYS A 140 6.94 8.01 19.31
CA LYS A 140 7.36 9.38 19.10
C LYS A 140 6.92 9.85 17.71
N LEU A 141 6.12 10.91 17.65
CA LEU A 141 5.76 11.53 16.38
C LEU A 141 6.94 12.32 15.81
N ILE A 142 7.15 12.18 14.51
CA ILE A 142 8.11 12.96 13.74
C ILE A 142 7.38 13.68 12.60
N PRO A 143 7.86 14.85 12.17
CA PRO A 143 7.25 15.60 11.07
C PRO A 143 7.18 14.80 9.77
N MET A 144 6.34 15.26 8.84
CA MET A 144 6.31 14.74 7.46
C MET A 144 7.70 14.82 6.83
N ILE A 145 8.12 13.72 6.22
CA ILE A 145 9.45 13.56 5.62
C ILE A 145 9.32 13.68 4.10
N LYS A 146 10.23 14.42 3.48
CA LYS A 146 10.33 14.45 2.02
C LYS A 146 10.81 13.10 1.50
N ARG A 147 10.29 12.67 0.35
CA ARG A 147 10.63 11.34 -0.21
C ARG A 147 12.14 11.09 -0.31
N LYS A 148 12.91 12.09 -0.71
CA LYS A 148 14.38 11.98 -0.83
C LYS A 148 15.10 11.73 0.50
N ASP A 149 14.48 12.09 1.62
CA ASP A 149 15.07 12.00 2.95
C ASP A 149 14.62 10.71 3.71
N ILE A 150 13.63 9.98 3.16
CA ILE A 150 13.11 8.74 3.76
C ILE A 150 14.21 7.69 3.97
N PRO A 151 15.14 7.44 3.03
CA PRO A 151 16.19 6.45 3.23
C PRO A 151 17.03 6.70 4.48
N SER A 152 17.34 7.96 4.81
CA SER A 152 18.11 8.31 6.01
C SER A 152 17.39 7.93 7.32
N TYR A 153 16.06 7.92 7.31
CA TYR A 153 15.26 7.45 8.44
C TYR A 153 15.19 5.92 8.51
N TYR A 154 15.14 5.22 7.37
CA TYR A 154 15.31 3.78 7.35
C TYR A 154 16.67 3.42 7.97
N HIS A 155 17.76 4.07 7.55
CA HIS A 155 19.09 3.81 8.11
C HIS A 155 19.22 4.17 9.60
N SER A 156 18.41 5.10 10.10
CA SER A 156 18.32 5.45 11.51
C SER A 156 17.56 4.44 12.36
N SER A 157 16.85 3.51 11.76
CA SER A 157 16.04 2.50 12.46
C SER A 157 16.74 1.13 12.52
N ASP A 158 16.27 0.25 13.39
CA ASP A 158 16.71 -1.14 13.47
C ASP A 158 15.78 -2.08 12.71
N ALA A 159 14.48 -1.69 12.63
CA ALA A 159 13.45 -2.39 11.88
C ALA A 159 12.35 -1.40 11.44
N VAL A 160 11.49 -1.83 10.56
CA VAL A 160 10.38 -1.01 10.02
C VAL A 160 9.05 -1.68 10.27
N ILE A 161 8.03 -0.87 10.54
CA ILE A 161 6.66 -1.34 10.67
C ILE A 161 5.89 -0.97 9.40
N GLY A 162 5.48 -1.99 8.67
CA GLY A 162 4.66 -1.92 7.48
C GLY A 162 3.15 -2.01 7.77
N ASN A 163 2.36 -2.42 6.78
CA ASN A 163 0.91 -2.50 6.92
C ASN A 163 0.48 -3.69 7.77
N LEU A 164 -0.32 -3.44 8.81
CA LEU A 164 -0.79 -4.48 9.73
C LEU A 164 -2.27 -4.88 9.52
N ARG A 165 -2.90 -4.43 8.42
CA ARG A 165 -4.32 -4.70 8.18
C ARG A 165 -4.64 -5.36 6.85
N ILE A 166 -3.99 -4.97 5.76
CA ILE A 166 -4.40 -5.37 4.41
C ILE A 166 -4.12 -6.84 4.11
N GLY A 167 -3.14 -7.43 4.77
CA GLY A 167 -2.71 -8.81 4.47
C GLY A 167 -1.86 -8.92 3.20
N SER A 168 -1.35 -7.80 2.70
CA SER A 168 -0.45 -7.72 1.55
C SER A 168 0.59 -6.63 1.79
N PHE A 169 1.75 -6.77 1.16
CA PHE A 169 2.83 -5.79 1.26
C PHE A 169 2.64 -4.60 0.30
N GLU A 170 3.21 -3.48 0.67
CA GLU A 170 3.19 -2.22 -0.08
C GLU A 170 4.63 -1.78 -0.40
N TYR A 171 4.82 -0.55 -0.87
CA TYR A 171 6.17 -0.03 -1.19
C TYR A 171 7.04 0.20 0.03
N VAL A 172 6.45 0.53 1.18
CA VAL A 172 7.19 0.76 2.44
C VAL A 172 8.03 -0.45 2.83
N GLU A 173 7.46 -1.66 2.74
CA GLU A 173 8.14 -2.90 3.06
C GLU A 173 9.33 -3.13 2.12
N LEU A 174 9.13 -2.91 0.84
CA LEU A 174 10.15 -3.12 -0.18
C LEU A 174 11.30 -2.11 -0.06
N GLU A 175 10.95 -0.84 0.14
CA GLU A 175 11.92 0.25 0.34
C GLU A 175 12.79 0.02 1.59
N ALA A 176 12.17 -0.41 2.69
CA ALA A 176 12.87 -0.72 3.94
C ALA A 176 13.87 -1.86 3.74
N ILE A 177 13.47 -2.93 3.06
CA ILE A 177 14.34 -4.08 2.78
C ILE A 177 15.51 -3.68 1.89
N MET A 178 15.31 -2.83 0.89
CA MET A 178 16.42 -2.34 0.05
C MET A 178 17.38 -1.44 0.85
N CYS A 179 16.89 -0.75 1.88
CA CYS A 179 17.71 -0.05 2.87
C CYS A 179 18.24 -0.97 4.00
N LYS A 180 18.25 -2.29 3.81
CA LYS A 180 18.77 -3.30 4.75
C LYS A 180 18.08 -3.32 6.12
N LYS A 181 16.77 -3.06 6.16
CA LYS A 181 15.98 -3.10 7.39
C LYS A 181 14.92 -4.20 7.35
N PRO A 182 14.91 -5.11 8.34
CA PRO A 182 13.84 -6.10 8.47
C PRO A 182 12.50 -5.41 8.75
N VAL A 183 11.42 -6.05 8.31
CA VAL A 183 10.07 -5.46 8.35
C VAL A 183 9.10 -6.33 9.13
N ILE A 184 8.24 -5.67 9.91
CA ILE A 184 7.00 -6.28 10.43
C ILE A 184 5.86 -5.80 9.53
N SER A 185 5.19 -6.72 8.85
CA SER A 185 4.01 -6.43 8.06
C SER A 185 3.09 -7.65 8.05
N PHE A 186 1.80 -7.44 8.31
CA PHE A 186 0.84 -8.53 8.21
C PHE A 186 0.67 -8.96 6.76
N THR A 187 0.86 -10.25 6.47
CA THR A 187 0.54 -10.83 5.17
C THR A 187 -0.32 -12.08 5.30
N ASP A 188 -1.46 -12.10 4.62
CA ASP A 188 -2.30 -13.28 4.54
C ASP A 188 -1.65 -14.32 3.62
N LYS A 189 -1.21 -15.44 4.18
CA LYS A 189 -0.55 -16.54 3.46
C LYS A 189 -1.43 -17.20 2.39
N LYS A 190 -2.72 -16.92 2.40
CA LYS A 190 -3.64 -17.33 1.33
C LYS A 190 -3.45 -16.53 0.05
N ILE A 191 -2.85 -15.34 0.16
CA ILE A 191 -2.56 -14.48 -0.99
C ILE A 191 -1.20 -14.88 -1.55
N LYS A 192 -1.20 -15.70 -2.60
CA LYS A 192 0.02 -16.08 -3.31
C LYS A 192 0.40 -15.01 -4.32
N ILE A 193 1.67 -14.65 -4.36
CA ILE A 193 2.22 -13.66 -5.30
C ILE A 193 2.62 -14.38 -6.59
N SER A 194 2.23 -13.83 -7.73
CA SER A 194 2.58 -14.40 -9.04
C SER A 194 3.81 -13.69 -9.62
N VAL A 195 4.90 -14.45 -9.77
CA VAL A 195 6.16 -13.97 -10.37
C VAL A 195 6.65 -15.04 -11.34
N ASP A 196 6.89 -14.68 -12.60
CA ASP A 196 7.35 -15.60 -13.66
C ASP A 196 6.48 -16.88 -13.73
N ASP A 197 5.15 -16.70 -13.71
CA ASP A 197 4.13 -17.76 -13.71
C ASP A 197 4.21 -18.75 -12.54
N LYS A 198 4.99 -18.41 -11.51
CA LYS A 198 5.09 -19.18 -10.26
C LYS A 198 4.38 -18.45 -9.14
N GLU A 199 3.69 -19.22 -8.30
CA GLU A 199 3.09 -18.69 -7.08
C GLU A 199 4.07 -18.84 -5.93
N ILE A 200 4.41 -17.71 -5.29
CA ILE A 200 5.29 -17.65 -4.12
C ILE A 200 4.56 -17.05 -2.92
N GLU A 201 4.98 -17.43 -1.73
CA GLU A 201 4.46 -16.85 -0.49
C GLU A 201 5.26 -15.60 -0.11
N SER A 202 4.54 -14.62 0.43
CA SER A 202 5.19 -13.49 1.07
C SER A 202 5.90 -13.92 2.37
N PRO A 203 7.17 -13.55 2.59
CA PRO A 203 7.91 -13.89 3.80
C PRO A 203 7.58 -13.01 4.99
N PHE A 204 6.89 -11.88 4.78
CA PHE A 204 6.59 -10.94 5.86
C PHE A 204 5.73 -11.56 6.96
N ILE A 205 5.99 -11.12 8.17
CA ILE A 205 5.37 -11.61 9.40
C ILE A 205 4.79 -10.46 10.24
N PRO A 206 3.81 -10.75 11.06
CA PRO A 206 3.11 -12.04 11.24
C PRO A 206 2.16 -12.38 10.07
N ASP A 207 1.68 -13.61 10.05
CA ASP A 207 0.64 -14.09 9.13
C ASP A 207 -0.79 -13.89 9.67
N THR A 208 -0.90 -13.23 10.80
CA THR A 208 -2.15 -12.80 11.43
C THR A 208 -2.08 -11.30 11.76
N ASN A 209 -3.23 -10.66 11.92
CA ASN A 209 -3.33 -9.30 12.43
C ASN A 209 -3.77 -9.25 13.90
N ASP A 210 -3.58 -10.35 14.64
CA ASP A 210 -3.84 -10.37 16.06
C ASP A 210 -2.80 -9.52 16.81
N PRO A 211 -3.22 -8.60 17.70
CA PRO A 211 -2.30 -7.74 18.42
C PRO A 211 -1.27 -8.48 19.28
N LYS A 212 -1.60 -9.66 19.82
CA LYS A 212 -0.66 -10.44 20.64
C LYS A 212 0.43 -11.08 19.80
N ASP A 213 0.08 -11.58 18.60
CA ASP A 213 1.06 -12.16 17.68
C ASP A 213 2.01 -11.08 17.16
N ILE A 214 1.48 -9.90 16.84
CA ILE A 214 2.30 -8.74 16.46
C ILE A 214 3.25 -8.35 17.59
N ALA A 215 2.78 -8.30 18.83
CA ALA A 215 3.62 -7.99 19.99
C ALA A 215 4.75 -9.02 20.18
N GLN A 216 4.48 -10.31 20.00
CA GLN A 216 5.50 -11.35 20.07
C GLN A 216 6.58 -11.17 18.99
N VAL A 217 6.19 -10.79 17.77
CA VAL A 217 7.14 -10.51 16.68
C VAL A 217 7.98 -9.27 17.00
N ILE A 218 7.36 -8.19 17.51
CA ILE A 218 8.06 -6.99 17.97
C ILE A 218 9.12 -7.37 19.03
N ASP A 219 8.71 -8.06 20.09
CA ASP A 219 9.61 -8.45 21.17
C ASP A 219 10.77 -9.32 20.67
N LYS A 220 10.51 -10.30 19.80
CA LYS A 220 11.55 -11.14 19.19
C LYS A 220 12.56 -10.33 18.37
N LEU A 221 12.08 -9.34 17.59
CA LEU A 221 12.95 -8.47 16.82
C LEU A 221 13.82 -7.59 17.72
N VAL A 222 13.29 -7.12 18.86
CA VAL A 222 14.07 -6.31 19.80
C VAL A 222 15.17 -7.13 20.44
N VAL A 223 14.89 -8.35 20.91
CA VAL A 223 15.82 -9.11 21.76
C VAL A 223 16.75 -10.04 20.99
N SER A 224 16.45 -10.42 19.75
CA SER A 224 17.20 -11.44 19.02
C SER A 224 17.77 -10.95 17.69
N ASP A 225 19.06 -10.75 17.65
CA ASP A 225 19.78 -10.42 16.42
C ASP A 225 19.68 -11.55 15.38
N GLN A 226 19.84 -12.80 15.82
CA GLN A 226 19.69 -13.97 14.95
C GLN A 226 18.30 -14.02 14.29
N PHE A 227 17.26 -13.66 15.02
CA PHE A 227 15.90 -13.60 14.47
C PHE A 227 15.79 -12.50 13.42
N ARG A 228 16.36 -11.31 13.67
CA ARG A 228 16.39 -10.20 12.69
C ARG A 228 17.09 -10.61 11.40
N GLN A 229 18.26 -11.21 11.51
CA GLN A 229 19.06 -11.66 10.35
C GLN A 229 18.31 -12.71 9.52
N ASN A 230 17.69 -13.68 10.18
CA ASN A 230 16.95 -14.76 9.51
C ASN A 230 15.74 -14.24 8.75
N ILE A 231 14.97 -13.31 9.35
CA ILE A 231 13.82 -12.67 8.70
C ILE A 231 14.30 -11.83 7.54
N PHE A 232 15.26 -10.92 7.79
CA PHE A 232 15.78 -10.04 6.75
C PHE A 232 16.25 -10.81 5.51
N LYS A 233 16.97 -11.93 5.69
CA LYS A 233 17.43 -12.74 4.57
C LYS A 233 16.26 -13.21 3.70
N LYS A 234 15.22 -13.76 4.31
CA LYS A 234 14.01 -14.23 3.57
C LYS A 234 13.29 -13.09 2.84
N GLU A 235 13.16 -11.97 3.53
CA GLU A 235 12.51 -10.77 2.99
C GLU A 235 13.34 -10.18 1.83
N TYR A 236 14.65 -10.14 1.97
CA TYR A 236 15.55 -9.62 0.95
C TYR A 236 15.53 -10.46 -0.33
N ASP A 237 15.62 -11.79 -0.21
CA ASP A 237 15.54 -12.71 -1.32
C ASP A 237 14.20 -12.57 -2.07
N PHE A 238 13.12 -12.40 -1.34
CA PHE A 238 11.79 -12.17 -1.91
C PHE A 238 11.71 -10.83 -2.64
N VAL A 239 12.13 -9.74 -1.98
CA VAL A 239 12.04 -8.39 -2.54
C VAL A 239 12.88 -8.24 -3.80
N GLN A 240 14.06 -8.82 -3.86
CA GLN A 240 14.88 -8.81 -5.08
C GLN A 240 14.16 -9.42 -6.28
N ASN A 241 13.35 -10.45 -6.06
CA ASN A 241 12.61 -11.10 -7.14
C ASN A 241 11.47 -10.24 -7.71
N ILE A 242 10.86 -9.38 -6.91
CA ILE A 242 9.66 -8.62 -7.29
C ILE A 242 9.91 -7.13 -7.53
N SER A 243 11.06 -6.60 -7.12
CA SER A 243 11.32 -5.16 -7.13
C SER A 243 12.31 -4.70 -8.19
N ASP A 244 12.82 -5.60 -9.02
CA ASP A 244 13.75 -5.25 -10.10
C ASP A 244 13.06 -4.40 -11.17
N PRO A 245 13.47 -3.12 -11.38
CA PRO A 245 12.89 -2.27 -12.41
C PRO A 245 13.09 -2.79 -13.83
N LYS A 246 14.22 -3.46 -14.10
CA LYS A 246 14.50 -4.04 -15.40
C LYS A 246 13.53 -5.17 -15.72
N LYS A 247 13.36 -6.09 -14.78
CA LYS A 247 12.39 -7.19 -14.90
C LYS A 247 10.96 -6.69 -15.11
N ALA A 248 10.58 -5.65 -14.37
CA ALA A 248 9.27 -5.02 -14.54
C ALA A 248 9.13 -4.38 -15.93
N GLY A 249 10.17 -3.71 -16.43
CA GLY A 249 10.19 -3.14 -17.79
C GLY A 249 10.04 -4.22 -18.86
N GLU A 250 10.81 -5.28 -18.80
CA GLU A 250 10.76 -6.41 -19.74
C GLU A 250 9.38 -7.10 -19.75
N TRP A 251 8.75 -7.22 -18.58
CA TRP A 251 7.39 -7.74 -18.45
C TRP A 251 6.37 -6.83 -19.16
N TRP A 252 6.46 -5.51 -18.97
CA TRP A 252 5.59 -4.55 -19.62
C TRP A 252 5.78 -4.54 -21.15
N ASP A 253 7.02 -4.54 -21.62
CA ASP A 253 7.32 -4.57 -23.05
C ASP A 253 6.75 -5.83 -23.70
N SER A 254 6.98 -7.00 -23.11
CA SER A 254 6.43 -8.28 -23.59
C SER A 254 4.89 -8.26 -23.62
N LEU A 255 4.26 -7.67 -22.60
CA LEU A 255 2.81 -7.54 -22.56
C LEU A 255 2.30 -6.62 -23.68
N PHE A 256 2.93 -5.46 -23.89
CA PHE A 256 2.53 -4.53 -24.94
C PHE A 256 2.71 -5.12 -26.33
N GLU A 257 3.80 -5.80 -26.60
CA GLU A 257 4.03 -6.52 -27.87
C GLU A 257 2.95 -7.55 -28.13
N LYS A 258 2.62 -8.37 -27.11
CA LYS A 258 1.54 -9.35 -27.19
C LYS A 258 0.19 -8.66 -27.49
N MET A 259 -0.13 -7.58 -26.77
CA MET A 259 -1.40 -6.87 -26.95
C MET A 259 -1.50 -6.24 -28.35
N ILE A 260 -0.42 -5.70 -28.90
CA ILE A 260 -0.38 -5.13 -30.25
C ILE A 260 -0.56 -6.23 -31.28
N LYS A 261 0.12 -7.37 -31.13
CA LYS A 261 0.04 -8.50 -32.06
C LYS A 261 -1.36 -9.13 -32.09
N GLU A 262 -1.97 -9.32 -30.93
CA GLU A 262 -3.31 -9.92 -30.79
C GLU A 262 -4.45 -8.97 -31.20
N ASN A 263 -4.20 -7.66 -31.22
CA ASN A 263 -5.20 -6.63 -31.52
C ASN A 263 -4.70 -5.67 -32.62
N PRO A 264 -4.33 -6.16 -33.82
CA PRO A 264 -3.64 -5.38 -34.84
C PRO A 264 -4.46 -4.22 -35.42
N SER A 265 -5.77 -4.22 -35.23
CA SER A 265 -6.63 -3.11 -35.66
C SER A 265 -7.88 -2.99 -34.77
N ILE A 266 -7.74 -2.29 -33.66
CA ILE A 266 -8.93 -1.74 -33.00
C ILE A 266 -9.38 -0.55 -33.85
N ASN A 267 -9.99 -0.86 -34.98
CA ASN A 267 -10.60 0.16 -35.84
C ASN A 267 -11.86 0.68 -35.16
N ARG A 268 -11.67 1.45 -34.10
CA ARG A 268 -12.74 2.10 -33.34
C ARG A 268 -13.30 3.24 -34.19
N LYS A 269 -14.14 2.90 -35.19
CA LYS A 269 -14.97 3.87 -35.89
C LYS A 269 -16.01 4.43 -34.93
N SER A 270 -15.57 5.25 -33.96
CA SER A 270 -16.53 6.06 -33.21
C SER A 270 -16.71 7.37 -33.97
N SER A 271 -17.97 7.74 -34.23
CA SER A 271 -18.23 9.04 -34.84
C SER A 271 -17.66 10.16 -33.94
N ARG A 272 -17.15 11.25 -34.53
CA ARG A 272 -16.68 12.44 -33.80
C ARG A 272 -17.72 12.97 -32.81
N ILE A 273 -19.01 12.84 -33.13
CA ILE A 273 -20.13 13.24 -32.28
C ILE A 273 -20.21 12.36 -31.04
N THR A 274 -20.07 11.05 -31.19
CA THR A 274 -20.09 10.10 -30.06
C THR A 274 -18.92 10.33 -29.11
N ILE A 275 -17.74 10.66 -29.62
CA ILE A 275 -16.56 11.02 -28.81
C ILE A 275 -16.84 12.31 -28.04
N LYS A 276 -17.35 13.36 -28.70
CA LYS A 276 -17.67 14.64 -28.06
C LYS A 276 -18.74 14.49 -26.96
N LEU A 277 -19.79 13.72 -27.21
CA LEU A 277 -20.84 13.45 -26.21
C LEU A 277 -20.31 12.66 -25.00
N ARG A 278 -19.42 11.69 -25.23
CA ARG A 278 -18.76 10.94 -24.15
C ARG A 278 -17.83 11.85 -23.34
N MET A 279 -17.06 12.69 -24.03
CA MET A 279 -16.15 13.65 -23.38
C MET A 279 -16.94 14.69 -22.57
N LEU A 280 -18.07 15.18 -23.09
CA LEU A 280 -18.97 16.09 -22.37
C LEU A 280 -19.55 15.41 -21.10
N SER A 281 -20.05 14.18 -21.23
CA SER A 281 -20.53 13.38 -20.09
C SER A 281 -19.45 13.16 -19.03
N PHE A 282 -18.22 12.90 -19.45
CA PHE A 282 -17.06 12.77 -18.57
C PHE A 282 -16.74 14.09 -17.84
N LEU A 283 -16.72 15.20 -18.56
CA LEU A 283 -16.46 16.53 -18.00
C LEU A 283 -17.53 16.95 -16.99
N ILE A 284 -18.81 16.68 -17.29
CA ILE A 284 -19.93 16.96 -16.37
C ILE A 284 -19.81 16.12 -15.10
N SER A 285 -19.56 14.82 -15.23
CA SER A 285 -19.40 13.90 -14.09
C SER A 285 -18.20 14.29 -13.21
N ASN A 286 -17.06 14.65 -13.83
CA ASN A 286 -15.91 15.14 -13.09
C ASN A 286 -16.15 16.49 -12.41
N ARG A 287 -16.83 17.42 -13.09
CA ARG A 287 -17.15 18.72 -12.49
C ARG A 287 -18.05 18.60 -11.27
N LEU A 288 -19.01 17.68 -11.29
CA LEU A 288 -19.85 17.38 -10.14
C LEU A 288 -19.04 16.70 -9.01
N TYR A 289 -18.17 15.77 -9.37
CA TYR A 289 -17.26 15.12 -8.42
C TYR A 289 -16.31 16.15 -7.77
N PHE A 290 -15.64 16.99 -8.57
CA PHE A 290 -14.73 18.02 -8.04
C PHE A 290 -15.46 19.10 -7.22
N ARG A 291 -16.73 19.45 -7.57
CA ARG A 291 -17.54 20.35 -6.73
C ARG A 291 -17.88 19.72 -5.38
N LYS A 292 -18.18 18.43 -5.35
CA LYS A 292 -18.42 17.68 -4.12
C LYS A 292 -17.15 17.57 -3.28
N MET A 293 -16.01 17.27 -3.92
CA MET A 293 -14.69 17.25 -3.24
C MET A 293 -14.29 18.62 -2.72
N LYS A 294 -14.50 19.69 -3.49
CA LYS A 294 -14.23 21.07 -3.05
C LYS A 294 -15.08 21.50 -1.85
N LYS A 295 -16.32 21.04 -1.75
CA LYS A 295 -17.15 21.28 -0.56
C LYS A 295 -16.62 20.55 0.67
N ILE A 296 -16.12 19.33 0.48
CA ILE A 296 -15.51 18.53 1.56
C ILE A 296 -14.20 19.19 2.03
N THR A 297 -13.34 19.62 1.09
CA THR A 297 -12.05 20.27 1.44
C THR A 297 -12.21 21.68 2.01
N ARG A 298 -13.22 22.46 1.61
CA ARG A 298 -13.48 23.77 2.20
C ARG A 298 -13.97 23.66 3.65
N GLY A 299 -14.83 22.70 3.97
CA GLY A 299 -15.22 22.44 5.36
C GLY A 299 -14.07 21.96 6.26
N MET A 300 -12.92 21.61 5.71
CA MET A 300 -11.70 21.24 6.45
C MET A 300 -10.77 22.45 6.72
N HIS A 301 -10.90 23.53 5.97
CA HIS A 301 -10.10 24.75 6.17
C HIS A 301 -10.74 25.76 7.12
N ASP A 302 -12.05 25.59 7.38
CA ASP A 302 -12.83 26.49 8.23
C ASP A 302 -13.01 25.92 9.65
N MET A 303 -12.28 24.84 10.02
CA MET A 303 -12.11 24.28 11.37
C MET A 303 -10.62 24.34 11.77
#